data_f25c2fdeaffff8d1854a774047167cee
#
_entry.id   f25c2fdeaffff8d1854a774047167cee
#
_cell.length_a   1.000
_cell.length_b   1.000
_cell.length_c   1.000
_cell.angle_alpha   90.00
_cell.angle_beta   90.00
_cell.angle_gamma   90.00
#
_symmetry.space_group_name_H-M   'P 1'
#
loop_
_entity.id
_entity.type
_entity.pdbx_description
1 polymer ?
#
loop_
_entity_poly.entity_id
_entity_poly.type
_entity_poly.pdbx_seq_one_letter_code
_entity_poly.pdbx_strand_id
1 'polypeptide(L)'
;ARRHDYSNLDIGKPGIVKAMCLHAAHDCNLRCRYCFASTGDFGTGHRMTMDFDTAKRAIDWVVEKSGKRRNIEIDFFGGEPLMAMDTVKEAVAYARSLEKEHDKVFRFTITTNGMLLNDENIDYINREMSNVVLSLDGRQNVNDHMRPTINGKGSYDAIVPKFQKLVAGRGTKDYYV
;
A
#
# COMPACT_ATOMS: atom_id res chain seq x y z
N ALA A 1 -9.07 23.77 -28.35
CA ALA A 1 -8.61 22.57 -27.67
C ALA A 1 -7.71 21.79 -28.64
N ARG A 2 -6.42 21.61 -28.31
CA ARG A 2 -5.53 20.75 -29.10
C ARG A 2 -5.96 19.30 -28.86
N ARG A 3 -6.42 18.63 -29.92
CA ARG A 3 -6.56 17.17 -29.89
C ARG A 3 -5.15 16.58 -29.86
N HIS A 4 -4.80 15.86 -28.83
CA HIS A 4 -3.57 15.05 -28.82
C HIS A 4 -3.76 13.92 -29.83
N ASP A 5 -2.86 13.84 -30.78
CA ASP A 5 -2.80 12.74 -31.74
C ASP A 5 -2.14 11.54 -31.04
N TYR A 6 -2.89 10.48 -30.80
CA TYR A 6 -2.45 9.24 -30.19
C TYR A 6 -2.16 8.13 -31.23
N SER A 7 -2.15 8.47 -32.53
CA SER A 7 -1.94 7.50 -33.62
C SER A 7 -0.59 6.78 -33.55
N ASN A 8 0.39 7.38 -32.84
CA ASN A 8 1.74 6.80 -32.65
C ASN A 8 1.89 5.99 -31.35
N LEU A 9 0.83 5.84 -30.54
CA LEU A 9 0.86 4.96 -29.39
C LEU A 9 0.75 3.53 -29.89
N ASP A 10 1.81 2.76 -29.69
CA ASP A 10 1.89 1.33 -30.01
C ASP A 10 1.09 0.51 -28.99
N ILE A 11 -0.25 0.62 -29.08
CA ILE A 11 -1.21 0.02 -28.14
C ILE A 11 -1.23 -1.51 -28.23
N GLY A 12 -0.55 -2.09 -29.22
CA GLY A 12 -0.54 -3.53 -29.50
C GLY A 12 0.65 -4.31 -28.92
N LYS A 13 1.69 -3.64 -28.39
CA LYS A 13 2.82 -4.35 -27.77
C LYS A 13 2.58 -4.54 -26.28
N PRO A 14 2.93 -5.73 -25.73
CA PRO A 14 2.90 -5.94 -24.28
C PRO A 14 3.74 -4.87 -23.58
N GLY A 15 3.08 -4.01 -22.77
CA GLY A 15 3.78 -2.98 -22.00
C GLY A 15 4.75 -3.61 -21.00
N ILE A 16 5.86 -2.93 -20.73
CA ILE A 16 6.77 -3.29 -19.64
C ILE A 16 6.14 -2.84 -18.32
N VAL A 17 5.92 -3.79 -17.40
CA VAL A 17 5.37 -3.50 -16.08
C VAL A 17 6.39 -2.72 -15.27
N LYS A 18 5.94 -1.59 -14.70
CA LYS A 18 6.76 -0.70 -13.85
C LYS A 18 6.38 -0.82 -12.38
N ALA A 19 5.10 -0.96 -12.12
CA ALA A 19 4.55 -0.91 -10.77
C ALA A 19 3.39 -1.90 -10.63
N MET A 20 3.19 -2.36 -9.41
CA MET A 20 2.09 -3.25 -9.05
C MET A 20 1.49 -2.82 -7.72
N CYS A 21 0.16 -2.79 -7.64
CA CYS A 21 -0.55 -2.63 -6.40
C CYS A 21 -1.01 -4.00 -5.90
N LEU A 22 -0.60 -4.38 -4.68
CA LEU A 22 -1.00 -5.60 -4.02
C LEU A 22 -2.04 -5.30 -2.94
N HIS A 23 -3.24 -5.81 -3.09
CA HIS A 23 -4.26 -5.75 -2.06
C HIS A 23 -3.94 -6.78 -0.98
N ALA A 24 -3.14 -6.38 0.02
CA ALA A 24 -2.72 -7.26 1.10
C ALA A 24 -3.89 -7.74 1.97
N ALA A 25 -4.95 -6.93 2.08
CA ALA A 25 -6.15 -7.30 2.81
C ALA A 25 -7.43 -6.86 2.09
N HIS A 26 -8.38 -7.76 1.96
CA HIS A 26 -9.78 -7.51 1.65
C HIS A 26 -10.59 -7.44 2.95
N ASP A 27 -10.08 -6.70 3.92
CA ASP A 27 -10.73 -6.36 5.19
C ASP A 27 -10.18 -5.03 5.70
N CYS A 28 -10.95 -4.34 6.55
CA CYS A 28 -10.56 -3.08 7.14
C CYS A 28 -11.17 -2.91 8.53
N ASN A 29 -10.41 -2.30 9.43
CA ASN A 29 -10.81 -1.98 10.80
C ASN A 29 -11.47 -0.61 10.96
N LEU A 30 -11.65 0.15 9.85
CA LEU A 30 -12.45 1.37 9.78
C LEU A 30 -13.71 1.20 8.92
N ARG A 31 -14.61 2.18 9.01
CA ARG A 31 -15.86 2.25 8.23
C ARG A 31 -15.99 3.62 7.57
N CYS A 32 -14.98 3.96 6.74
CA CYS A 32 -14.94 5.25 6.05
C CYS A 32 -16.18 5.43 5.16
N ARG A 33 -16.82 6.61 5.25
CA ARG A 33 -18.09 6.89 4.55
C ARG A 33 -17.96 6.93 3.04
N TYR A 34 -16.77 7.25 2.52
CA TYR A 34 -16.46 7.31 1.09
C TYR A 34 -15.65 6.10 0.58
N CYS A 35 -15.62 5.01 1.35
CA CYS A 35 -14.78 3.87 1.02
C CYS A 35 -15.17 3.22 -0.31
N PHE A 36 -14.33 3.37 -1.33
CA PHE A 36 -14.53 2.72 -2.62
C PHE A 36 -14.41 1.19 -2.55
N ALA A 37 -13.72 0.69 -1.52
CA ALA A 37 -13.49 -0.73 -1.28
C ALA A 37 -14.60 -1.38 -0.44
N SER A 38 -15.78 -0.76 -0.31
CA SER A 38 -16.92 -1.30 0.47
C SER A 38 -16.52 -1.75 1.87
N THR A 39 -15.78 -0.90 2.60
CA THR A 39 -15.21 -1.20 3.93
C THR A 39 -14.16 -2.33 3.95
N GLY A 40 -13.55 -2.59 2.81
CA GLY A 40 -12.40 -3.47 2.64
C GLY A 40 -12.65 -4.73 1.81
N ASP A 41 -13.89 -5.21 1.71
CA ASP A 41 -14.22 -6.45 0.98
C ASP A 41 -14.42 -6.28 -0.54
N PHE A 42 -14.30 -5.05 -1.04
CA PHE A 42 -14.47 -4.68 -2.46
C PHE A 42 -15.82 -5.14 -3.05
N GLY A 43 -16.86 -5.23 -2.22
CA GLY A 43 -18.20 -5.64 -2.64
C GLY A 43 -18.36 -7.14 -2.87
N THR A 44 -17.37 -7.95 -2.51
CA THR A 44 -17.43 -9.42 -2.65
C THR A 44 -18.23 -10.09 -1.54
N GLY A 45 -18.43 -9.40 -0.41
CA GLY A 45 -19.03 -9.97 0.81
C GLY A 45 -18.09 -10.91 1.57
N HIS A 46 -16.87 -11.12 1.08
CA HIS A 46 -15.88 -11.99 1.70
C HIS A 46 -14.69 -11.20 2.21
N ARG A 47 -14.37 -11.35 3.48
CA ARG A 47 -13.20 -10.76 4.12
C ARG A 47 -12.06 -11.75 4.14
N MET A 48 -10.87 -11.35 3.67
CA MET A 48 -9.70 -12.20 3.60
C MET A 48 -8.42 -11.38 3.62
N THR A 49 -7.31 -12.01 3.96
CA THR A 49 -5.97 -11.47 3.78
C THR A 49 -5.24 -12.27 2.71
N MET A 50 -4.32 -11.63 2.01
CA MET A 50 -3.45 -12.28 1.04
C MET A 50 -2.54 -13.27 1.77
N ASP A 51 -2.39 -14.46 1.24
CA ASP A 51 -1.35 -15.39 1.66
C ASP A 51 -0.01 -15.12 0.97
N PHE A 52 1.06 -15.65 1.53
CA PHE A 52 2.40 -15.47 0.96
C PHE A 52 2.55 -16.07 -0.44
N ASP A 53 1.94 -17.22 -0.72
CA ASP A 53 2.04 -17.87 -2.03
C ASP A 53 1.43 -16.98 -3.13
N THR A 54 0.33 -16.29 -2.83
CA THR A 54 -0.28 -15.31 -3.74
C THR A 54 0.65 -14.10 -3.95
N ALA A 55 1.20 -13.53 -2.87
CA ALA A 55 2.16 -12.44 -2.95
C ALA A 55 3.40 -12.84 -3.76
N LYS A 56 3.94 -14.02 -3.50
CA LYS A 56 5.09 -14.58 -4.22
C LYS A 56 4.83 -14.68 -5.72
N ARG A 57 3.73 -15.29 -6.14
CA ARG A 57 3.36 -15.41 -7.56
C ARG A 57 3.21 -14.05 -8.23
N ALA A 58 2.67 -13.06 -7.52
CA ALA A 58 2.53 -11.70 -8.05
C ALA A 58 3.91 -11.04 -8.24
N ILE A 59 4.84 -11.23 -7.31
CA ILE A 59 6.21 -10.71 -7.40
C ILE A 59 6.97 -11.40 -8.55
N ASP A 60 6.88 -12.73 -8.68
CA ASP A 60 7.48 -13.47 -9.78
C ASP A 60 6.96 -12.95 -11.14
N TRP A 61 5.65 -12.73 -11.23
CA TRP A 61 5.02 -12.19 -12.43
C TRP A 61 5.54 -10.78 -12.77
N VAL A 62 5.64 -9.88 -11.79
CA VAL A 62 6.12 -8.51 -12.07
C VAL A 62 7.60 -8.51 -12.44
N VAL A 63 8.42 -9.39 -11.87
CA VAL A 63 9.82 -9.56 -12.28
C VAL A 63 9.91 -9.99 -13.74
N GLU A 64 9.14 -11.01 -14.14
CA GLU A 64 9.08 -11.48 -15.54
C GLU A 64 8.62 -10.35 -16.48
N LYS A 65 7.49 -9.70 -16.17
CA LYS A 65 6.86 -8.70 -17.06
C LYS A 65 7.54 -7.33 -17.05
N SER A 66 8.46 -7.09 -16.13
CA SER A 66 9.26 -5.86 -16.11
C SER A 66 10.42 -5.87 -17.13
N GLY A 67 10.74 -7.01 -17.74
CA GLY A 67 11.80 -7.14 -18.73
C GLY A 67 13.13 -6.55 -18.24
N LYS A 68 13.73 -5.64 -18.98
CA LYS A 68 15.00 -4.97 -18.62
C LYS A 68 14.84 -3.80 -17.64
N ARG A 69 13.64 -3.50 -17.18
CA ARG A 69 13.42 -2.41 -16.21
C ARG A 69 13.99 -2.80 -14.85
N ARG A 70 14.94 -2.01 -14.37
CA ARG A 70 15.60 -2.26 -13.10
C ARG A 70 14.74 -1.86 -11.91
N ASN A 71 14.13 -0.67 -11.93
CA ASN A 71 13.34 -0.15 -10.82
C ASN A 71 11.88 -0.59 -10.93
N ILE A 72 11.39 -1.29 -9.91
CA ILE A 72 10.02 -1.79 -9.79
C ILE A 72 9.40 -1.22 -8.52
N GLU A 73 8.15 -0.78 -8.60
CA GLU A 73 7.40 -0.24 -7.49
C GLU A 73 6.31 -1.25 -7.08
N ILE A 74 6.23 -1.55 -5.79
CA ILE A 74 5.14 -2.36 -5.21
C ILE A 74 4.46 -1.53 -4.14
N ASP A 75 3.15 -1.32 -4.29
CA ASP A 75 2.32 -0.63 -3.32
C ASP A 75 1.43 -1.64 -2.58
N PHE A 76 1.63 -1.74 -1.27
CA PHE A 76 0.76 -2.53 -0.40
C PHE A 76 -0.47 -1.70 -0.02
N PHE A 77 -1.60 -2.19 -0.46
CA PHE A 77 -2.89 -1.51 -0.38
C PHE A 77 -3.99 -2.48 0.08
N GLY A 78 -5.25 -2.12 -0.19
CA GLY A 78 -6.42 -2.95 0.06
C GLY A 78 -7.43 -2.24 0.96
N GLY A 79 -8.03 -2.96 1.88
CA GLY A 79 -8.82 -2.38 2.96
C GLY A 79 -7.89 -1.72 3.98
N GLU A 80 -7.18 -2.52 4.78
CA GLU A 80 -6.07 -2.05 5.63
C GLU A 80 -4.91 -3.05 5.57
N PRO A 81 -3.79 -2.72 4.91
CA PRO A 81 -2.68 -3.66 4.70
C PRO A 81 -1.99 -4.11 6.00
N LEU A 82 -2.04 -3.31 7.07
CA LEU A 82 -1.45 -3.72 8.35
C LEU A 82 -2.18 -4.90 9.01
N MET A 83 -3.37 -5.28 8.53
CA MET A 83 -4.05 -6.52 8.95
C MET A 83 -3.35 -7.77 8.42
N ALA A 84 -2.51 -7.64 7.38
CA ALA A 84 -1.71 -8.71 6.79
C ALA A 84 -0.21 -8.40 6.88
N MET A 85 0.25 -7.77 7.96
CA MET A 85 1.62 -7.25 8.07
C MET A 85 2.67 -8.36 7.97
N ASP A 86 2.38 -9.56 8.43
CA ASP A 86 3.30 -10.70 8.32
C ASP A 86 3.52 -11.07 6.84
N THR A 87 2.45 -11.19 6.06
CA THR A 87 2.54 -11.42 4.61
C THR A 87 3.27 -10.28 3.91
N VAL A 88 3.04 -9.02 4.31
CA VAL A 88 3.79 -7.86 3.78
C VAL A 88 5.29 -8.01 4.06
N LYS A 89 5.67 -8.39 5.28
CA LYS A 89 7.09 -8.61 5.65
C LYS A 89 7.72 -9.74 4.82
N GLU A 90 7.02 -10.86 4.65
CA GLU A 90 7.48 -11.99 3.84
C GLU A 90 7.62 -11.60 2.36
N ALA A 91 6.65 -10.88 1.81
CA ALA A 91 6.67 -10.41 0.43
C ALA A 91 7.85 -9.46 0.15
N VAL A 92 8.11 -8.53 1.07
CA VAL A 92 9.27 -7.61 0.98
C VAL A 92 10.58 -8.39 1.03
N ALA A 93 10.73 -9.31 1.99
CA ALA A 93 11.94 -10.12 2.11
C ALA A 93 12.18 -10.97 0.85
N TYR A 94 11.12 -11.56 0.31
CA TYR A 94 11.18 -12.33 -0.94
C TYR A 94 11.60 -11.45 -2.12
N ALA A 95 10.96 -10.31 -2.34
CA ALA A 95 11.32 -9.40 -3.42
C ALA A 95 12.78 -8.95 -3.32
N ARG A 96 13.27 -8.61 -2.10
CA ARG A 96 14.68 -8.27 -1.86
C ARG A 96 15.63 -9.39 -2.25
N SER A 97 15.26 -10.66 -2.01
CA SER A 97 16.10 -11.81 -2.39
C SER A 97 16.31 -11.95 -3.91
N LEU A 98 15.37 -11.47 -4.70
CA LEU A 98 15.43 -11.52 -6.16
C LEU A 98 16.25 -10.38 -6.80
N GLU A 99 16.52 -9.30 -6.05
CA GLU A 99 17.12 -8.07 -6.60
C GLU A 99 18.43 -8.33 -7.33
N LYS A 100 19.35 -9.11 -6.72
CA LYS A 100 20.67 -9.35 -7.27
C LYS A 100 20.62 -10.25 -8.51
N GLU A 101 19.85 -11.32 -8.46
CA GLU A 101 19.76 -12.32 -9.54
C GLU A 101 19.12 -11.74 -10.81
N HIS A 102 18.08 -10.91 -10.63
CA HIS A 102 17.30 -10.36 -11.75
C HIS A 102 17.66 -8.92 -12.11
N ASP A 103 18.73 -8.35 -11.54
CA ASP A 103 19.11 -6.93 -11.69
C ASP A 103 17.93 -5.98 -11.45
N LYS A 104 17.22 -6.17 -10.32
CA LYS A 104 16.09 -5.38 -9.91
C LYS A 104 16.41 -4.53 -8.68
N VAL A 105 15.64 -3.46 -8.51
CA VAL A 105 15.60 -2.64 -7.30
C VAL A 105 14.13 -2.39 -6.99
N PHE A 106 13.64 -2.95 -5.89
CA PHE A 106 12.27 -2.75 -5.46
C PHE A 106 12.13 -1.51 -4.58
N ARG A 107 11.12 -0.70 -4.88
CA ARG A 107 10.65 0.39 -4.03
C ARG A 107 9.28 0.04 -3.52
N PHE A 108 9.13 0.04 -2.20
CA PHE A 108 7.87 -0.31 -1.58
C PHE A 108 7.17 0.93 -1.06
N THR A 109 5.86 0.96 -1.26
CA THR A 109 4.92 1.91 -0.65
C THR A 109 3.92 1.12 0.19
N ILE A 110 3.44 1.70 1.27
CA ILE A 110 2.30 1.19 2.03
C ILE A 110 1.33 2.33 2.30
N THR A 111 0.03 2.07 2.07
CA THR A 111 -1.05 3.01 2.36
C THR A 111 -1.84 2.51 3.56
N THR A 112 -1.87 3.24 4.65
CA THR A 112 -2.50 2.80 5.90
C THR A 112 -3.39 3.85 6.53
N ASN A 113 -4.44 3.39 7.20
CA ASN A 113 -5.28 4.22 8.06
C ASN A 113 -4.68 4.46 9.46
N GLY A 114 -3.56 3.82 9.80
CA GLY A 114 -2.79 4.03 11.01
C GLY A 114 -3.31 3.37 12.28
N MET A 115 -4.50 2.81 12.30
CA MET A 115 -5.09 2.22 13.52
C MET A 115 -4.22 1.11 14.12
N LEU A 116 -3.59 0.29 13.27
CA LEU A 116 -2.75 -0.85 13.67
C LEU A 116 -1.25 -0.51 13.78
N LEU A 117 -0.86 0.75 13.58
CA LEU A 117 0.52 1.14 13.82
C LEU A 117 0.89 0.94 15.29
N ASN A 118 2.00 0.28 15.50
CA ASN A 118 2.71 0.10 16.75
C ASN A 118 4.21 0.34 16.52
N ASP A 119 5.01 0.30 17.55
CA ASP A 119 6.44 0.61 17.46
C ASP A 119 7.16 -0.31 16.48
N GLU A 120 6.90 -1.61 16.53
CA GLU A 120 7.50 -2.60 15.63
C GLU A 120 7.18 -2.32 14.15
N ASN A 121 5.90 -2.06 13.84
CA ASN A 121 5.46 -1.78 12.48
C ASN A 121 6.00 -0.43 11.98
N ILE A 122 6.08 0.57 12.85
CA ILE A 122 6.67 1.88 12.53
C ILE A 122 8.15 1.72 12.17
N ASP A 123 8.93 1.01 12.98
CA ASP A 123 10.34 0.77 12.73
C ASP A 123 10.56 0.00 11.43
N TYR A 124 9.75 -1.03 11.18
CA TYR A 124 9.79 -1.80 9.94
C TYR A 124 9.46 -0.92 8.72
N ILE A 125 8.37 -0.16 8.76
CA ILE A 125 7.95 0.73 7.68
C ILE A 125 9.03 1.79 7.40
N ASN A 126 9.61 2.38 8.45
CA ASN A 126 10.68 3.36 8.28
C ASN A 126 11.95 2.76 7.69
N ARG A 127 12.25 1.49 7.95
CA ARG A 127 13.39 0.80 7.38
C ARG A 127 13.17 0.38 5.93
N GLU A 128 12.07 -0.31 5.64
CA GLU A 128 11.87 -1.01 4.37
C GLU A 128 11.10 -0.21 3.31
N MET A 129 10.13 0.61 3.72
CA MET A 129 9.28 1.33 2.77
C MET A 129 9.97 2.61 2.29
N SER A 130 10.07 2.75 0.96
CA SER A 130 10.57 3.97 0.30
C SER A 130 9.61 5.13 0.52
N ASN A 131 8.30 4.83 0.53
CA ASN A 131 7.24 5.80 0.73
C ASN A 131 6.16 5.24 1.65
N VAL A 132 5.39 6.12 2.31
CA VAL A 132 4.21 5.76 3.08
C VAL A 132 3.10 6.78 2.84
N VAL A 133 1.88 6.30 2.69
CA VAL A 133 0.68 7.12 2.59
C VAL A 133 -0.13 6.95 3.87
N LEU A 134 -0.35 8.05 4.58
CA LEU A 134 -1.05 8.10 5.86
C LEU A 134 -2.43 8.72 5.65
N SER A 135 -3.46 7.93 5.81
CA SER A 135 -4.83 8.36 5.51
C SER A 135 -5.40 9.24 6.62
N LEU A 136 -5.47 10.55 6.39
CA LEU A 136 -6.01 11.54 7.32
C LEU A 136 -6.86 12.58 6.58
N ASP A 137 -8.05 12.88 7.08
CA ASP A 137 -8.98 13.82 6.47
C ASP A 137 -8.95 15.21 7.18
N GLY A 138 -7.73 15.69 7.46
CA GLY A 138 -7.51 17.01 8.02
C GLY A 138 -7.91 17.11 9.50
N ARG A 139 -8.85 18.04 9.87
CA ARG A 139 -9.21 18.29 11.27
C ARG A 139 -9.98 17.15 11.90
N GLN A 140 -9.87 17.00 13.23
CA GLN A 140 -10.48 15.93 14.01
C GLN A 140 -11.95 15.68 13.68
N ASN A 141 -12.78 16.74 13.70
CA ASN A 141 -14.21 16.61 13.45
C ASN A 141 -14.53 16.08 12.04
N VAL A 142 -13.72 16.44 11.05
CA VAL A 142 -13.87 15.94 9.66
C VAL A 142 -13.39 14.50 9.58
N ASN A 143 -12.20 14.22 10.09
CA ASN A 143 -11.65 12.87 10.09
C ASN A 143 -12.57 11.87 10.82
N ASP A 144 -13.03 12.21 12.00
CA ASP A 144 -13.87 11.32 12.81
C ASP A 144 -15.24 11.09 12.18
N HIS A 145 -15.78 12.12 11.49
CA HIS A 145 -17.00 11.95 10.71
C HIS A 145 -16.80 11.03 9.50
N MET A 146 -15.71 11.20 8.77
CA MET A 146 -15.46 10.50 7.50
C MET A 146 -14.83 9.12 7.68
N ARG A 147 -14.02 8.94 8.74
CA ARG A 147 -13.26 7.72 9.04
C ARG A 147 -13.60 7.14 10.42
N PRO A 148 -14.87 6.81 10.69
CA PRO A 148 -15.23 6.21 11.96
C PRO A 148 -14.69 4.77 12.08
N THR A 149 -14.46 4.34 13.31
CA THR A 149 -14.21 2.94 13.65
C THR A 149 -15.46 2.08 13.40
N ILE A 150 -15.31 0.74 13.48
CA ILE A 150 -16.44 -0.21 13.38
C ILE A 150 -17.56 0.13 14.39
N ASN A 151 -17.18 0.64 15.57
CA ASN A 151 -18.12 1.00 16.64
C ASN A 151 -18.64 2.44 16.54
N GLY A 152 -18.39 3.13 15.42
CA GLY A 152 -18.83 4.50 15.19
C GLY A 152 -18.06 5.57 15.95
N LYS A 153 -16.99 5.23 16.67
CA LYS A 153 -16.12 6.20 17.36
C LYS A 153 -15.15 6.85 16.38
N GLY A 154 -14.68 8.06 16.71
CA GLY A 154 -13.62 8.72 15.95
C GLY A 154 -12.30 7.93 15.97
N SER A 155 -11.49 8.17 14.94
CA SER A 155 -10.17 7.54 14.78
C SER A 155 -9.01 8.52 14.98
N TYR A 156 -9.26 9.82 14.95
CA TYR A 156 -8.24 10.88 14.93
C TYR A 156 -7.24 10.79 16.10
N ASP A 157 -7.75 10.75 17.33
CA ASP A 157 -6.90 10.72 18.53
C ASP A 157 -6.06 9.44 18.63
N ALA A 158 -6.53 8.36 18.01
CA ALA A 158 -5.80 7.10 17.97
C ALA A 158 -4.68 7.08 16.91
N ILE A 159 -4.87 7.78 15.78
CA ILE A 159 -3.93 7.68 14.64
C ILE A 159 -2.89 8.80 14.62
N VAL A 160 -3.27 10.04 14.96
CA VAL A 160 -2.39 11.20 14.82
C VAL A 160 -1.08 11.07 15.61
N PRO A 161 -1.05 10.66 16.88
CA PRO A 161 0.21 10.45 17.60
C PRO A 161 1.12 9.41 16.93
N LYS A 162 0.52 8.36 16.35
CA LYS A 162 1.26 7.31 15.63
C LYS A 162 1.84 7.83 14.32
N PHE A 163 1.08 8.64 13.56
CA PHE A 163 1.56 9.29 12.35
C PHE A 163 2.73 10.23 12.65
N GLN A 164 2.61 11.05 13.69
CA GLN A 164 3.70 11.93 14.12
C GLN A 164 4.96 11.14 14.45
N LYS A 165 4.84 10.02 15.21
CA LYS A 165 5.95 9.14 15.53
C LYS A 165 6.59 8.53 14.29
N LEU A 166 5.77 8.01 13.36
CA LEU A 166 6.24 7.43 12.11
C LEU A 166 7.01 8.46 11.27
N VAL A 167 6.43 9.64 11.08
CA VAL A 167 7.03 10.73 10.28
C VAL A 167 8.35 11.20 10.91
N ALA A 168 8.40 11.36 12.23
CA ALA A 168 9.64 11.76 12.92
C ALA A 168 10.79 10.76 12.68
N GLY A 169 10.50 9.47 12.49
CA GLY A 169 11.50 8.44 12.20
C GLY A 169 11.84 8.27 10.71
N ARG A 170 11.19 9.01 9.77
CA ARG A 170 11.40 8.82 8.31
C ARG A 170 12.73 9.36 7.80
N GLY A 171 13.37 10.32 8.49
CA GLY A 171 14.54 10.99 7.97
C GLY A 171 14.24 11.72 6.66
N THR A 172 14.91 11.30 5.56
CA THR A 172 14.74 11.89 4.22
C THR A 172 13.79 11.08 3.32
N LYS A 173 13.16 10.02 3.83
CA LYS A 173 12.24 9.19 3.04
C LYS A 173 10.89 9.86 2.85
N ASP A 174 10.27 9.63 1.72
CA ASP A 174 8.99 10.21 1.33
C ASP A 174 7.82 9.74 2.23
N TYR A 175 6.86 10.62 2.43
CA TYR A 175 5.55 10.31 3.00
C TYR A 175 4.49 11.28 2.46
N TYR A 176 3.23 10.82 2.46
CA TYR A 176 2.06 11.64 2.14
C TYR A 176 1.01 11.50 3.24
N VAL A 177 0.31 12.60 3.49
CA VAL A 177 -0.80 12.68 4.46
C VAL A 177 -2.01 13.25 3.77
#